data_f9be388b9212d494aeef716e48f9ce9d
#
_entry.id   f9be388b9212d494aeef716e48f9ce9d
#
_cell.length_a   1.000
_cell.length_b   1.000
_cell.length_c   1.000
_cell.angle_alpha   90.00
_cell.angle_beta   90.00
_cell.angle_gamma   90.00
#
_symmetry.space_group_name_H-M   'P 1'
#
loop_
_entity.id
_entity.type
_entity.pdbx_description
1 polymer ?
#
loop_
_entity_poly.entity_id
_entity_poly.type
_entity_poly.pdbx_seq_one_letter_code
_entity_poly.pdbx_strand_id
1 'polypeptide(L)'
;MFEEVKEKLLEQPESIKHILDTFGFDKIRIRNRELRCSFEPGMNPTAVVIRLQDNENLFVKDYERNLSLDFINYLIKSKNIPFKDVMNAIKQELHLDSIYNYKRPVGLFGGIYNNISRSNGEISVTTYPEEILEQFGHTPNTLWLKDEISLSTQRKWGIGYDVISQRITMPIRTSTGEIMAIKGRLNGTPEEFEPKYLYIINGPMSQTLFGYSENYSSLYENEILVVESEKSVLKMDSWGYNNVVALGSNSLSTTQAKLIMSLNPKRVTFMLDKSLSLENTKRNADLLKTFCTMRQLEIRYWNWENNIMLEDKAAPCDDTKAEFEYILENEIEPIENLEEEEI
;
A
#
# COMPACT_ATOMS: atom_id res chain seq x y z
N MET A 1 8.26 8.77 13.49
CA MET A 1 8.14 7.96 14.73
C MET A 1 8.80 6.60 14.61
N PHE A 2 8.45 5.74 13.63
CA PHE A 2 9.13 4.44 13.49
C PHE A 2 10.59 4.56 13.03
N GLU A 3 10.91 5.50 12.16
CA GLU A 3 12.30 5.76 11.72
C GLU A 3 13.16 6.28 12.86
N GLU A 4 12.69 7.26 13.62
CA GLU A 4 13.39 7.74 14.83
C GLU A 4 13.68 6.64 15.85
N VAL A 5 12.72 5.71 16.04
CA VAL A 5 12.91 4.56 16.95
C VAL A 5 13.99 3.62 16.39
N LYS A 6 13.98 3.36 15.10
CA LYS A 6 15.00 2.52 14.43
C LYS A 6 16.38 3.16 14.48
N GLU A 7 16.49 4.45 14.21
CA GLU A 7 17.74 5.20 14.31
C GLU A 7 18.31 5.13 15.72
N LYS A 8 17.50 5.38 16.76
CA LYS A 8 17.94 5.27 18.15
C LYS A 8 18.36 3.85 18.54
N LEU A 9 17.66 2.82 18.02
CA LEU A 9 18.06 1.43 18.26
C LEU A 9 19.38 1.10 17.55
N LEU A 10 19.65 1.66 16.35
CA LEU A 10 20.93 1.50 15.66
C LEU A 10 22.09 2.23 16.37
N GLU A 11 21.81 3.40 16.98
CA GLU A 11 22.78 4.11 17.81
C GLU A 11 23.12 3.37 19.12
N GLN A 12 22.18 2.55 19.62
CA GLN A 12 22.30 1.83 20.89
C GLN A 12 22.09 0.32 20.70
N PRO A 13 23.03 -0.43 20.11
CA PRO A 13 22.85 -1.86 19.84
C PRO A 13 22.62 -2.74 21.10
N GLU A 14 23.12 -2.31 22.26
CA GLU A 14 22.86 -3.01 23.52
C GLU A 14 21.38 -2.96 23.92
N SER A 15 20.66 -1.90 23.55
CA SER A 15 19.20 -1.83 23.76
C SER A 15 18.46 -2.88 22.95
N ILE A 16 18.90 -3.18 21.73
CA ILE A 16 18.31 -4.28 20.93
C ILE A 16 18.52 -5.61 21.63
N LYS A 17 19.72 -5.82 22.21
CA LYS A 17 20.03 -7.04 22.97
C LYS A 17 19.12 -7.19 24.19
N HIS A 18 18.91 -6.14 24.99
CA HIS A 18 18.01 -6.17 26.15
C HIS A 18 16.56 -6.44 25.76
N ILE A 19 16.09 -5.84 24.65
CA ILE A 19 14.74 -6.10 24.14
C ILE A 19 14.59 -7.58 23.72
N LEU A 20 15.58 -8.14 23.03
CA LEU A 20 15.57 -9.55 22.64
C LEU A 20 15.58 -10.46 23.86
N ASP A 21 16.39 -10.17 24.87
CA ASP A 21 16.46 -10.92 26.12
C ASP A 21 15.11 -10.91 26.85
N THR A 22 14.45 -9.73 26.89
CA THR A 22 13.10 -9.57 27.47
C THR A 22 12.06 -10.47 26.79
N PHE A 23 12.20 -10.71 25.48
CA PHE A 23 11.31 -11.59 24.71
C PHE A 23 11.80 -13.03 24.58
N GLY A 24 12.81 -13.44 25.39
CA GLY A 24 13.23 -14.83 25.54
C GLY A 24 14.10 -15.35 24.39
N PHE A 25 14.84 -14.49 23.72
CA PHE A 25 15.94 -14.90 22.85
C PHE A 25 17.17 -15.24 23.69
N ASP A 26 18.01 -16.15 23.22
CA ASP A 26 19.18 -16.64 23.98
C ASP A 26 20.47 -16.49 23.18
N LYS A 27 21.61 -16.52 23.87
CA LYS A 27 22.96 -16.44 23.27
C LYS A 27 23.19 -15.25 22.37
N ILE A 28 22.66 -14.09 22.76
CA ILE A 28 22.71 -12.86 22.00
C ILE A 28 24.15 -12.32 21.96
N ARG A 29 24.71 -12.14 20.78
CA ARG A 29 26.10 -11.67 20.56
C ARG A 29 26.16 -10.62 19.46
N ILE A 30 26.89 -9.53 19.71
CA ILE A 30 27.17 -8.49 18.72
C ILE A 30 28.59 -8.68 18.20
N ARG A 31 28.76 -8.81 16.87
CA ARG A 31 30.06 -8.87 16.17
C ARG A 31 29.93 -8.22 14.78
N ASN A 32 30.93 -7.42 14.40
CA ASN A 32 31.07 -6.87 13.03
C ASN A 32 29.81 -6.23 12.46
N ARG A 33 29.11 -5.39 13.24
CA ARG A 33 27.84 -4.74 12.87
C ARG A 33 26.67 -5.71 12.59
N GLU A 34 26.75 -6.90 13.14
CA GLU A 34 25.63 -7.85 13.18
C GLU A 34 25.35 -8.29 14.60
N LEU A 35 24.08 -8.43 14.95
CA LEU A 35 23.65 -9.10 16.16
C LEU A 35 23.13 -10.49 15.77
N ARG A 36 23.61 -11.52 16.47
CA ARG A 36 23.19 -12.91 16.27
C ARG A 36 22.68 -13.51 17.57
N CYS A 37 21.61 -14.27 17.49
CA CYS A 37 21.02 -14.96 18.65
C CYS A 37 20.33 -16.27 18.23
N SER A 38 20.01 -17.08 19.24
CA SER A 38 19.05 -18.16 19.11
C SER A 38 17.63 -17.67 19.43
N PHE A 39 16.64 -18.26 18.80
CA PHE A 39 15.24 -17.92 19.03
C PHE A 39 14.75 -18.36 20.43
N GLU A 40 15.27 -19.51 20.91
CA GLU A 40 15.00 -20.07 22.25
C GLU A 40 16.26 -20.75 22.80
N PRO A 41 16.33 -20.98 24.12
CA PRO A 41 17.39 -21.74 24.71
C PRO A 41 17.54 -23.15 24.09
N GLY A 42 18.77 -23.51 23.73
CA GLY A 42 19.06 -24.79 23.09
C GLY A 42 18.99 -24.83 21.57
N MET A 43 18.46 -23.78 20.93
CA MET A 43 18.46 -23.63 19.47
C MET A 43 19.80 -23.10 18.91
N ASN A 44 19.93 -23.05 17.60
CA ASN A 44 21.13 -22.57 16.92
C ASN A 44 21.41 -21.10 17.28
N PRO A 45 22.56 -20.78 17.90
CA PRO A 45 22.90 -19.45 18.38
C PRO A 45 23.21 -18.42 17.27
N THR A 46 23.16 -18.83 16.00
CA THR A 46 23.44 -18.00 14.84
C THR A 46 22.27 -17.94 13.86
N ALA A 47 21.13 -18.54 14.21
CA ALA A 47 19.98 -18.64 13.30
C ALA A 47 19.29 -17.30 13.06
N VAL A 48 19.21 -16.44 14.05
CA VAL A 48 18.62 -15.11 13.93
C VAL A 48 19.73 -14.09 13.76
N VAL A 49 19.68 -13.35 12.66
CA VAL A 49 20.69 -12.32 12.32
C VAL A 49 20.00 -10.97 12.14
N ILE A 50 20.46 -9.96 12.88
CA ILE A 50 20.02 -8.57 12.78
C ILE A 50 21.19 -7.73 12.28
N ARG A 51 21.01 -7.02 11.18
CA ARG A 51 22.05 -6.13 10.63
C ARG A 51 21.96 -4.75 11.25
N LEU A 52 23.10 -4.28 11.78
CA LEU A 52 23.24 -3.00 12.48
C LEU A 52 23.98 -1.98 11.58
N GLN A 53 23.46 -1.78 10.34
CA GLN A 53 24.05 -0.84 9.39
C GLN A 53 23.11 0.35 9.19
N ASP A 54 23.69 1.55 9.09
CA ASP A 54 22.96 2.83 9.05
C ASP A 54 21.97 2.98 7.88
N ASN A 55 22.12 2.18 6.83
CA ASN A 55 21.27 2.22 5.62
C ASN A 55 20.23 1.08 5.56
N GLU A 56 20.16 0.23 6.56
CA GLU A 56 19.22 -0.90 6.57
C GLU A 56 18.16 -0.70 7.67
N ASN A 57 16.91 -0.95 7.34
CA ASN A 57 15.73 -0.79 8.21
C ASN A 57 15.68 -1.77 9.41
N LEU A 58 16.79 -1.96 10.14
CA LEU A 58 16.93 -2.91 11.24
C LEU A 58 16.35 -4.30 10.86
N PHE A 59 16.85 -4.83 9.74
CA PHE A 59 16.31 -6.01 9.11
C PHE A 59 16.76 -7.28 9.84
N VAL A 60 15.80 -8.17 10.11
CA VAL A 60 16.03 -9.44 10.79
C VAL A 60 15.86 -10.59 9.81
N LYS A 61 16.87 -11.46 9.72
CA LYS A 61 16.79 -12.72 9.00
C LYS A 61 16.85 -13.90 9.97
N ASP A 62 15.80 -14.70 9.98
CA ASP A 62 15.72 -15.94 10.73
C ASP A 62 15.85 -17.12 9.76
N TYR A 63 16.99 -17.81 9.82
CA TYR A 63 17.30 -18.91 8.92
C TYR A 63 16.57 -20.21 9.25
N GLU A 64 16.16 -20.44 10.49
CA GLU A 64 15.43 -21.64 10.88
C GLU A 64 13.96 -21.58 10.50
N ARG A 65 13.36 -20.36 10.59
CA ARG A 65 11.94 -20.13 10.27
C ARG A 65 11.73 -19.57 8.89
N ASN A 66 12.82 -19.35 8.14
CA ASN A 66 12.82 -18.70 6.84
C ASN A 66 12.04 -17.38 6.82
N LEU A 67 12.20 -16.56 7.87
CA LEU A 67 11.57 -15.26 8.01
C LEU A 67 12.56 -14.15 7.73
N SER A 68 12.09 -13.13 7.01
CA SER A 68 12.85 -11.94 6.64
C SER A 68 11.96 -10.72 6.83
N LEU A 69 12.12 -10.00 7.95
CA LEU A 69 11.23 -8.91 8.39
C LEU A 69 12.03 -7.80 9.06
N ASP A 70 11.46 -6.60 9.17
CA ASP A 70 12.00 -5.58 10.08
C ASP A 70 11.84 -6.03 11.55
N PHE A 71 12.65 -5.46 12.42
CA PHE A 71 12.78 -5.89 13.82
C PHE A 71 11.45 -5.92 14.60
N ILE A 72 10.61 -4.90 14.43
CA ILE A 72 9.33 -4.80 15.12
C ILE A 72 8.37 -5.89 14.63
N ASN A 73 8.21 -6.01 13.31
CA ASN A 73 7.35 -7.03 12.71
C ASN A 73 7.86 -8.45 12.96
N TYR A 74 9.19 -8.62 13.04
CA TYR A 74 9.77 -9.91 13.39
C TYR A 74 9.37 -10.34 14.82
N LEU A 75 9.49 -9.48 15.81
CA LEU A 75 9.06 -9.78 17.20
C LEU A 75 7.58 -10.11 17.28
N ILE A 76 6.72 -9.34 16.61
CA ILE A 76 5.28 -9.57 16.57
C ILE A 76 4.97 -10.96 15.98
N LYS A 77 5.49 -11.24 14.78
CA LYS A 77 5.14 -12.47 14.05
C LYS A 77 5.82 -13.72 14.58
N SER A 78 7.10 -13.64 14.99
CA SER A 78 7.86 -14.83 15.40
C SER A 78 7.51 -15.30 16.80
N LYS A 79 7.23 -14.39 17.72
CA LYS A 79 6.88 -14.68 19.12
C LYS A 79 5.38 -14.48 19.43
N ASN A 80 4.57 -14.10 18.43
CA ASN A 80 3.14 -13.77 18.60
C ASN A 80 2.87 -12.72 19.70
N ILE A 81 3.74 -11.70 19.77
CA ILE A 81 3.68 -10.66 20.79
C ILE A 81 2.79 -9.52 20.29
N PRO A 82 1.83 -9.02 21.07
CA PRO A 82 1.03 -7.86 20.69
C PRO A 82 1.91 -6.64 20.38
N PHE A 83 1.58 -5.91 19.33
CA PHE A 83 2.30 -4.68 18.93
C PHE A 83 2.53 -3.70 20.09
N LYS A 84 1.51 -3.56 20.96
CA LYS A 84 1.58 -2.68 22.14
C LYS A 84 2.71 -3.06 23.09
N ASP A 85 2.94 -4.34 23.30
CA ASP A 85 3.94 -4.84 24.24
C ASP A 85 5.36 -4.70 23.67
N VAL A 86 5.53 -4.96 22.37
CA VAL A 86 6.79 -4.67 21.67
C VAL A 86 7.14 -3.18 21.76
N MET A 87 6.18 -2.30 21.52
CA MET A 87 6.41 -0.85 21.59
C MET A 87 6.66 -0.37 23.03
N ASN A 88 6.03 -0.97 24.02
CA ASN A 88 6.29 -0.64 25.42
C ASN A 88 7.72 -1.04 25.83
N ALA A 89 8.19 -2.23 25.46
CA ALA A 89 9.55 -2.66 25.73
C ALA A 89 10.58 -1.74 25.08
N ILE A 90 10.37 -1.36 23.81
CA ILE A 90 11.24 -0.42 23.10
C ILE A 90 11.26 0.95 23.78
N LYS A 91 10.09 1.47 24.19
CA LYS A 91 10.01 2.77 24.87
C LYS A 91 10.71 2.76 26.21
N GLN A 92 10.53 1.70 27.00
CA GLN A 92 11.20 1.52 28.27
C GLN A 92 12.72 1.51 28.11
N GLU A 93 13.22 0.73 27.16
CA GLU A 93 14.65 0.55 26.93
C GLU A 93 15.32 1.84 26.42
N LEU A 94 14.66 2.55 25.51
CA LEU A 94 15.18 3.81 24.97
C LEU A 94 14.86 5.04 25.84
N HIS A 95 14.30 4.86 27.02
CA HIS A 95 13.88 5.94 27.94
C HIS A 95 13.02 7.02 27.27
N LEU A 96 12.12 6.61 26.36
CA LEU A 96 11.27 7.53 25.60
C LEU A 96 10.07 8.07 26.39
N ASP A 97 9.86 7.62 27.62
CA ASP A 97 8.73 8.01 28.46
C ASP A 97 8.67 9.50 28.82
N SER A 98 9.81 10.17 28.80
CA SER A 98 9.89 11.60 29.13
C SER A 98 9.45 12.52 27.99
N ILE A 99 9.41 12.05 26.75
CA ILE A 99 9.10 12.85 25.55
C ILE A 99 7.61 12.79 25.19
N TYR A 100 6.89 11.75 25.64
CA TYR A 100 5.50 11.51 25.23
C TYR A 100 4.47 11.54 26.37
N ASN A 101 4.85 11.93 27.58
CA ASN A 101 3.91 12.19 28.70
C ASN A 101 3.24 13.56 28.59
N TYR A 102 2.83 13.97 27.39
CA TYR A 102 1.86 15.05 27.27
C TYR A 102 0.48 14.49 27.62
N LYS A 103 0.17 14.45 28.93
CA LYS A 103 -1.21 14.28 29.38
C LYS A 103 -1.98 15.51 28.92
N ARG A 104 -2.67 15.42 27.76
CA ARG A 104 -3.66 16.42 27.39
C ARG A 104 -4.65 16.53 28.55
N PRO A 105 -4.98 17.75 29.01
CA PRO A 105 -6.03 17.92 30.01
C PRO A 105 -7.31 17.33 29.42
N VAL A 106 -7.88 16.32 30.10
CA VAL A 106 -9.15 15.71 29.74
C VAL A 106 -10.24 16.71 30.14
N GLY A 107 -10.50 17.70 29.30
CA GLY A 107 -11.65 18.56 29.42
C GLY A 107 -12.95 17.79 29.16
N LEU A 108 -14.09 18.35 29.58
CA LEU A 108 -15.43 17.75 29.42
C LEU A 108 -15.75 17.23 27.99
N PHE A 109 -15.06 17.74 26.99
CA PHE A 109 -15.17 17.38 25.57
C PHE A 109 -13.96 16.59 25.02
N GLY A 110 -13.08 16.08 25.88
CA GLY A 110 -11.84 15.42 25.48
C GLY A 110 -12.04 14.21 24.54
N GLY A 111 -13.16 13.47 24.69
CA GLY A 111 -13.54 12.39 23.78
C GLY A 111 -13.89 12.88 22.38
N ILE A 112 -14.60 14.01 22.28
CA ILE A 112 -14.98 14.64 21.01
C ILE A 112 -13.74 15.21 20.32
N TYR A 113 -12.87 15.93 21.06
CA TYR A 113 -11.63 16.47 20.53
C TYR A 113 -10.64 15.38 20.08
N ASN A 114 -10.57 14.24 20.78
CA ASN A 114 -9.74 13.10 20.34
C ASN A 114 -10.25 12.46 19.05
N ASN A 115 -11.57 12.40 18.84
CA ASN A 115 -12.14 11.92 17.58
C ASN A 115 -11.95 12.94 16.44
N ILE A 116 -12.10 14.25 16.71
CA ILE A 116 -11.84 15.33 15.75
C ILE A 116 -10.34 15.38 15.41
N SER A 117 -9.44 15.27 16.39
CA SER A 117 -7.98 15.28 16.15
C SER A 117 -7.47 14.04 15.42
N ARG A 118 -8.17 12.90 15.53
CA ARG A 118 -7.86 11.70 14.72
C ARG A 118 -8.34 11.85 13.28
N SER A 119 -9.38 12.64 13.02
CA SER A 119 -9.89 12.94 11.68
C SER A 119 -9.12 14.08 10.98
N ASN A 120 -8.39 14.93 11.70
CA ASN A 120 -7.69 16.10 11.19
C ASN A 120 -6.15 16.01 11.25
N GLY A 121 -5.59 14.83 11.32
CA GLY A 121 -4.19 14.64 10.97
C GLY A 121 -4.06 14.83 9.45
N GLU A 122 -3.98 16.09 9.00
CA GLU A 122 -3.58 16.36 7.62
C GLU A 122 -2.20 15.74 7.42
N ILE A 123 -2.17 14.62 6.67
CA ILE A 123 -0.92 14.04 6.21
C ILE A 123 -0.36 15.08 5.23
N SER A 124 0.74 15.71 5.59
CA SER A 124 1.41 16.66 4.70
C SER A 124 1.88 15.88 3.46
N VAL A 125 1.36 16.24 2.30
CA VAL A 125 1.78 15.68 1.02
C VAL A 125 2.88 16.57 0.48
N THR A 126 4.08 16.00 0.33
CA THR A 126 5.17 16.68 -0.39
C THR A 126 4.93 16.51 -1.88
N THR A 127 5.00 17.60 -2.63
CA THR A 127 4.88 17.59 -4.09
C THR A 127 6.20 17.95 -4.75
N TYR A 128 6.38 17.48 -5.98
CA TYR A 128 7.58 17.67 -6.77
C TYR A 128 7.19 18.30 -8.13
N PRO A 129 8.05 19.15 -8.67
CA PRO A 129 7.84 19.73 -10.00
C PRO A 129 7.99 18.66 -11.09
N GLU A 130 7.41 18.93 -12.28
CA GLU A 130 7.39 17.95 -13.40
C GLU A 130 8.82 17.60 -13.88
N GLU A 131 9.75 18.51 -13.75
CA GLU A 131 11.18 18.35 -14.11
C GLU A 131 11.83 17.16 -13.36
N ILE A 132 11.25 16.69 -12.26
CA ILE A 132 11.75 15.50 -11.54
C ILE A 132 11.71 14.25 -12.43
N LEU A 133 10.86 14.23 -13.46
CA LEU A 133 10.78 13.11 -14.40
C LEU A 133 11.96 13.08 -15.39
N GLU A 134 12.66 14.19 -15.60
CA GLU A 134 13.79 14.27 -16.54
C GLU A 134 14.98 13.37 -16.15
N GLN A 135 15.07 12.96 -14.87
CA GLN A 135 16.09 12.01 -14.42
C GLN A 135 15.85 10.57 -14.92
N PHE A 136 14.67 10.27 -15.43
CA PHE A 136 14.31 8.94 -15.92
C PHE A 136 14.37 8.89 -17.45
N GLY A 137 14.71 7.72 -17.99
CA GLY A 137 14.65 7.52 -19.43
C GLY A 137 13.21 7.55 -19.94
N HIS A 138 12.95 8.35 -21.01
CA HIS A 138 11.61 8.51 -21.59
C HIS A 138 11.35 7.55 -22.75
N THR A 139 12.15 6.51 -22.90
CA THR A 139 11.93 5.51 -23.97
C THR A 139 10.77 4.60 -23.55
N PRO A 140 9.78 4.40 -24.43
CA PRO A 140 8.69 3.48 -24.18
C PRO A 140 9.18 2.09 -23.82
N ASN A 141 8.59 1.50 -22.80
CA ASN A 141 9.01 0.20 -22.29
C ASN A 141 8.37 -0.95 -23.09
N THR A 142 9.20 -1.87 -23.58
CA THR A 142 8.75 -2.99 -24.40
C THR A 142 8.01 -4.07 -23.62
N LEU A 143 8.30 -4.24 -22.31
CA LEU A 143 7.56 -5.16 -21.46
C LEU A 143 6.09 -4.70 -21.35
N TRP A 144 5.87 -3.41 -21.18
CA TRP A 144 4.51 -2.87 -21.09
C TRP A 144 3.79 -2.84 -22.43
N LEU A 145 4.51 -2.74 -23.56
CA LEU A 145 3.89 -2.95 -24.87
C LEU A 145 3.36 -4.37 -25.04
N LYS A 146 4.08 -5.36 -24.52
CA LYS A 146 3.60 -6.77 -24.51
C LYS A 146 2.40 -6.96 -23.56
N ASP A 147 2.33 -6.17 -22.50
CA ASP A 147 1.18 -6.12 -21.57
C ASP A 147 0.02 -5.25 -22.13
N GLU A 148 0.02 -4.92 -23.42
CA GLU A 148 -0.98 -4.09 -24.11
C GLU A 148 -1.07 -2.63 -23.63
N ILE A 149 -0.07 -2.13 -22.92
CA ILE A 149 0.01 -0.71 -22.56
C ILE A 149 0.66 0.06 -23.70
N SER A 150 -0.15 0.81 -24.44
CA SER A 150 0.22 1.48 -25.69
C SER A 150 1.30 2.55 -25.51
N LEU A 151 2.00 2.89 -26.61
CA LEU A 151 2.99 3.98 -26.62
C LEU A 151 2.34 5.33 -26.26
N SER A 152 1.12 5.57 -26.70
CA SER A 152 0.38 6.79 -26.39
C SER A 152 0.07 6.90 -24.93
N THR A 153 -0.38 5.80 -24.29
CA THR A 153 -0.62 5.73 -22.85
C THR A 153 0.67 5.94 -22.08
N GLN A 154 1.76 5.23 -22.40
CA GLN A 154 3.02 5.41 -21.71
C GLN A 154 3.51 6.87 -21.72
N ARG A 155 3.36 7.56 -22.86
CA ARG A 155 3.71 8.99 -22.99
C ARG A 155 2.75 9.89 -22.21
N LYS A 156 1.44 9.69 -22.35
CA LYS A 156 0.39 10.45 -21.64
C LYS A 156 0.62 10.44 -20.12
N TRP A 157 0.99 9.28 -19.58
CA TRP A 157 1.14 9.06 -18.14
C TRP A 157 2.54 9.35 -17.60
N GLY A 158 3.46 9.85 -18.44
CA GLY A 158 4.84 10.16 -18.01
C GLY A 158 5.63 8.94 -17.57
N ILE A 159 5.36 7.78 -18.18
CA ILE A 159 6.07 6.54 -17.87
C ILE A 159 7.52 6.66 -18.32
N GLY A 160 8.43 6.38 -17.40
CA GLY A 160 9.86 6.42 -17.63
C GLY A 160 10.57 5.13 -17.26
N TYR A 161 11.90 5.19 -17.21
CA TYR A 161 12.74 4.08 -16.82
C TYR A 161 13.90 4.57 -15.93
N ASP A 162 13.99 4.02 -14.74
CA ASP A 162 15.14 4.24 -13.87
C ASP A 162 16.24 3.21 -14.17
N VAL A 163 17.35 3.67 -14.71
CA VAL A 163 18.51 2.83 -15.08
C VAL A 163 19.19 2.24 -13.84
N ILE A 164 19.17 2.95 -12.71
CA ILE A 164 19.84 2.54 -11.48
C ILE A 164 19.14 1.35 -10.85
N SER A 165 17.84 1.45 -10.64
CA SER A 165 17.03 0.37 -10.04
C SER A 165 16.48 -0.62 -11.07
N GLN A 166 16.70 -0.40 -12.36
CA GLN A 166 16.18 -1.19 -13.49
C GLN A 166 14.65 -1.31 -13.45
N ARG A 167 13.96 -0.20 -13.14
CA ARG A 167 12.52 -0.18 -12.96
C ARG A 167 11.83 0.76 -13.94
N ILE A 168 10.67 0.32 -14.40
CA ILE A 168 9.70 1.17 -15.13
C ILE A 168 9.09 2.11 -14.10
N THR A 169 9.17 3.41 -14.32
CA THR A 169 8.72 4.44 -13.37
C THR A 169 7.32 4.95 -13.72
N MET A 170 6.50 5.10 -12.69
CA MET A 170 5.15 5.63 -12.76
C MET A 170 5.03 6.82 -11.81
N PRO A 171 4.81 8.03 -12.30
CA PRO A 171 4.50 9.16 -11.43
C PRO A 171 3.10 8.98 -10.82
N ILE A 172 3.01 9.19 -9.52
CA ILE A 172 1.76 9.22 -8.77
C ILE A 172 1.45 10.69 -8.50
N ARG A 173 0.26 11.13 -8.87
CA ARG A 173 -0.14 12.53 -8.77
C ARG A 173 -1.16 12.76 -7.67
N THR A 174 -1.17 13.98 -7.15
CA THR A 174 -2.25 14.48 -6.27
C THR A 174 -3.54 14.66 -7.09
N SER A 175 -4.64 14.96 -6.40
CA SER A 175 -5.90 15.34 -7.06
C SER A 175 -5.80 16.63 -7.89
N THR A 176 -4.78 17.44 -7.65
CA THR A 176 -4.49 18.68 -8.41
C THR A 176 -3.48 18.48 -9.55
N GLY A 177 -2.96 17.26 -9.72
CA GLY A 177 -2.07 16.87 -10.82
C GLY A 177 -0.58 17.00 -10.54
N GLU A 178 -0.17 17.47 -9.36
CA GLU A 178 1.24 17.56 -8.95
C GLU A 178 1.80 16.19 -8.60
N ILE A 179 3.07 15.93 -8.92
CA ILE A 179 3.72 14.66 -8.60
C ILE A 179 3.95 14.57 -7.09
N MET A 180 3.49 13.49 -6.44
CA MET A 180 3.69 13.26 -5.02
C MET A 180 4.52 12.02 -4.70
N ALA A 181 4.64 11.10 -5.63
CA ALA A 181 5.45 9.89 -5.50
C ALA A 181 5.86 9.38 -6.88
N ILE A 182 6.89 8.53 -6.91
CA ILE A 182 7.27 7.78 -8.10
C ILE A 182 7.40 6.31 -7.72
N LYS A 183 6.54 5.48 -8.29
CA LYS A 183 6.54 4.04 -8.09
C LYS A 183 7.31 3.37 -9.24
N GLY A 184 8.16 2.42 -8.91
CA GLY A 184 8.95 1.67 -9.87
C GLY A 184 8.49 0.21 -9.94
N ARG A 185 8.22 -0.31 -11.14
CA ARG A 185 7.98 -1.73 -11.39
C ARG A 185 9.23 -2.36 -11.99
N LEU A 186 9.68 -3.48 -11.45
CA LEU A 186 10.81 -4.20 -12.01
C LEU A 186 10.59 -4.51 -13.50
N ASN A 187 11.58 -4.22 -14.33
CA ASN A 187 11.55 -4.48 -15.76
C ASN A 187 11.99 -5.92 -16.06
N GLY A 188 11.22 -6.87 -15.59
CA GLY A 188 11.54 -8.31 -15.72
C GLY A 188 10.74 -9.15 -14.73
N THR A 189 11.19 -10.39 -14.58
CA THR A 189 10.68 -11.31 -13.55
C THR A 189 11.47 -11.09 -12.27
N PRO A 190 10.81 -10.87 -11.11
CA PRO A 190 11.51 -10.68 -9.85
C PRO A 190 12.25 -11.96 -9.44
N GLU A 191 13.45 -11.81 -8.89
CA GLU A 191 14.15 -12.89 -8.19
C GLU A 191 13.46 -13.20 -6.85
N GLU A 192 13.84 -14.32 -6.19
CA GLU A 192 13.14 -14.89 -5.04
C GLU A 192 12.85 -13.90 -3.87
N PHE A 193 13.62 -12.80 -3.76
CA PHE A 193 13.47 -11.78 -2.71
C PHE A 193 13.38 -10.36 -3.25
N GLU A 194 13.27 -10.20 -4.55
CA GLU A 194 13.21 -8.90 -5.18
C GLU A 194 11.76 -8.42 -5.27
N PRO A 195 11.42 -7.24 -4.68
CA PRO A 195 10.06 -6.74 -4.78
C PRO A 195 9.72 -6.33 -6.21
N LYS A 196 8.59 -6.84 -6.73
CA LYS A 196 8.08 -6.47 -8.06
C LYS A 196 7.83 -4.97 -8.18
N TYR A 197 7.36 -4.33 -7.10
CA TYR A 197 7.13 -2.89 -7.00
C TYR A 197 7.91 -2.28 -5.85
N LEU A 198 8.47 -1.09 -6.08
CA LEU A 198 9.21 -0.30 -5.09
C LEU A 198 8.91 1.19 -5.30
N TYR A 199 8.84 1.97 -4.23
CA TYR A 199 8.81 3.42 -4.36
C TYR A 199 10.23 3.96 -4.55
N ILE A 200 10.47 4.65 -5.67
CA ILE A 200 11.71 5.41 -5.91
C ILE A 200 11.62 6.73 -5.16
N ILE A 201 10.46 7.37 -5.19
CA ILE A 201 10.11 8.51 -4.34
C ILE A 201 8.83 8.15 -3.59
N ASN A 202 8.93 8.10 -2.27
CA ASN A 202 7.80 7.73 -1.41
C ASN A 202 6.75 8.83 -1.35
N GLY A 203 5.48 8.42 -1.26
CA GLY A 203 4.36 9.31 -1.00
C GLY A 203 3.16 8.55 -0.41
N PRO A 204 2.24 9.26 0.26
CA PRO A 204 1.10 8.63 0.92
C PRO A 204 -0.03 8.30 -0.06
N MET A 205 -0.01 7.09 -0.66
CA MET A 205 -1.03 6.64 -1.62
C MET A 205 -2.47 6.76 -1.10
N SER A 206 -2.67 6.65 0.21
CA SER A 206 -4.00 6.85 0.83
C SER A 206 -4.57 8.26 0.68
N GLN A 207 -3.78 9.23 0.19
CA GLN A 207 -4.18 10.62 -0.01
C GLN A 207 -4.58 10.94 -1.45
N THR A 208 -4.45 9.99 -2.38
CA THR A 208 -4.79 10.16 -3.79
C THR A 208 -5.37 8.88 -4.38
N LEU A 209 -5.84 8.98 -5.60
CA LEU A 209 -6.20 7.86 -6.48
C LEU A 209 -5.37 7.96 -7.75
N PHE A 210 -4.70 6.89 -8.15
CA PHE A 210 -3.99 6.89 -9.42
C PHE A 210 -4.98 7.03 -10.57
N GLY A 211 -4.77 8.01 -11.42
CA GLY A 211 -5.67 8.33 -12.54
C GLY A 211 -6.73 9.39 -12.21
N TYR A 212 -6.80 9.90 -10.99
CA TYR A 212 -7.79 10.91 -10.63
C TYR A 212 -7.63 12.21 -11.43
N SER A 213 -6.44 12.77 -11.46
CA SER A 213 -6.16 14.02 -12.18
C SER A 213 -6.15 13.83 -13.69
N GLU A 214 -5.57 12.74 -14.15
CA GLU A 214 -5.40 12.45 -15.59
C GLU A 214 -6.73 12.14 -16.28
N ASN A 215 -7.63 11.51 -15.57
CA ASN A 215 -8.93 11.07 -16.07
C ASN A 215 -10.11 11.94 -15.59
N TYR A 216 -9.84 13.07 -14.92
CA TYR A 216 -10.84 13.88 -14.23
C TYR A 216 -12.11 14.17 -15.07
N SER A 217 -11.93 14.56 -16.34
CA SER A 217 -13.04 14.88 -17.24
C SER A 217 -13.93 13.67 -17.56
N SER A 218 -13.37 12.46 -17.55
CA SER A 218 -14.10 11.22 -17.81
C SER A 218 -14.72 10.63 -16.55
N LEU A 219 -14.21 11.01 -15.38
CA LEU A 219 -14.70 10.56 -14.08
C LEU A 219 -15.87 11.42 -13.57
N TYR A 220 -15.85 12.73 -13.86
CA TYR A 220 -16.82 13.68 -13.32
C TYR A 220 -18.23 13.39 -13.83
N GLU A 221 -19.19 13.22 -12.89
CA GLU A 221 -20.61 12.90 -13.17
C GLU A 221 -20.85 11.63 -14.01
N ASN A 222 -19.89 10.71 -14.01
CA ASN A 222 -19.96 9.45 -14.75
C ASN A 222 -19.92 8.22 -13.83
N GLU A 223 -19.87 7.04 -14.43
CA GLU A 223 -19.49 5.82 -13.75
C GLU A 223 -17.97 5.84 -13.50
N ILE A 224 -17.57 5.40 -12.31
CA ILE A 224 -16.16 5.25 -11.93
C ILE A 224 -15.86 3.77 -11.75
N LEU A 225 -14.89 3.26 -12.49
CA LEU A 225 -14.31 1.94 -12.31
C LEU A 225 -13.15 2.05 -11.31
N VAL A 226 -13.21 1.26 -10.24
CA VAL A 226 -12.20 1.27 -9.17
C VAL A 226 -11.43 -0.04 -9.20
N VAL A 227 -10.14 0.03 -9.52
CA VAL A 227 -9.23 -1.12 -9.58
C VAL A 227 -8.18 -1.08 -8.46
N GLU A 228 -7.43 -2.16 -8.27
CA GLU A 228 -6.38 -2.20 -7.26
C GLU A 228 -5.09 -1.53 -7.76
N SER A 229 -4.60 -1.89 -8.94
CA SER A 229 -3.26 -1.54 -9.41
C SER A 229 -3.22 -0.41 -10.42
N GLU A 230 -2.12 0.35 -10.40
CA GLU A 230 -1.83 1.39 -11.39
C GLU A 230 -1.67 0.81 -12.80
N LYS A 231 -1.12 -0.41 -12.92
CA LYS A 231 -0.98 -1.12 -14.20
C LYS A 231 -2.34 -1.33 -14.87
N SER A 232 -3.36 -1.68 -14.07
CA SER A 232 -4.72 -1.89 -14.57
C SER A 232 -5.29 -0.61 -15.19
N VAL A 233 -5.09 0.55 -14.54
CA VAL A 233 -5.50 1.84 -15.10
C VAL A 233 -4.82 2.11 -16.44
N LEU A 234 -3.51 1.88 -16.55
CA LEU A 234 -2.75 2.13 -17.77
C LEU A 234 -3.19 1.20 -18.92
N LYS A 235 -3.49 -0.06 -18.61
CA LYS A 235 -3.98 -1.02 -19.59
C LYS A 235 -5.37 -0.63 -20.09
N MET A 236 -6.26 -0.27 -19.17
CA MET A 236 -7.62 0.19 -19.50
C MET A 236 -7.60 1.50 -20.29
N ASP A 237 -6.72 2.46 -19.96
CA ASP A 237 -6.52 3.67 -20.76
C ASP A 237 -6.11 3.33 -22.21
N SER A 238 -5.24 2.33 -22.39
CA SER A 238 -4.82 1.87 -23.71
C SER A 238 -5.98 1.26 -24.53
N TRP A 239 -6.98 0.72 -23.86
CA TRP A 239 -8.21 0.19 -24.48
C TRP A 239 -9.30 1.25 -24.69
N GLY A 240 -9.09 2.49 -24.19
CA GLY A 240 -10.01 3.61 -24.31
C GLY A 240 -10.93 3.81 -23.11
N TYR A 241 -10.74 3.07 -22.00
CA TYR A 241 -11.46 3.27 -20.76
C TYR A 241 -10.77 4.31 -19.90
N ASN A 242 -11.28 5.53 -19.88
CA ASN A 242 -10.71 6.66 -19.13
C ASN A 242 -11.52 7.01 -17.87
N ASN A 243 -12.55 6.23 -17.52
CA ASN A 243 -13.35 6.40 -16.31
C ASN A 243 -12.87 5.49 -15.18
N VAL A 244 -11.57 5.30 -15.04
CA VAL A 244 -10.94 4.36 -14.12
C VAL A 244 -9.94 5.03 -13.20
N VAL A 245 -9.89 4.56 -11.94
CA VAL A 245 -8.91 4.95 -10.91
C VAL A 245 -8.40 3.73 -10.18
N ALA A 246 -7.14 3.79 -9.67
CA ALA A 246 -6.61 2.74 -8.80
C ALA A 246 -6.44 3.22 -7.37
N LEU A 247 -6.70 2.30 -6.43
CA LEU A 247 -6.51 2.50 -4.99
C LEU A 247 -5.02 2.40 -4.59
N GLY A 248 -4.21 1.63 -5.32
CA GLY A 248 -2.86 1.24 -4.94
C GLY A 248 -2.81 0.21 -3.79
N SER A 249 -3.96 -0.28 -3.38
CA SER A 249 -4.18 -1.31 -2.35
C SER A 249 -5.57 -1.92 -2.51
N ASN A 250 -5.89 -2.93 -1.71
CA ASN A 250 -7.22 -3.56 -1.69
C ASN A 250 -8.26 -2.80 -0.83
N SER A 251 -7.87 -1.74 -0.16
CA SER A 251 -8.74 -1.02 0.78
C SER A 251 -8.82 0.46 0.46
N LEU A 252 -10.02 0.99 0.43
CA LEU A 252 -10.32 2.40 0.22
C LEU A 252 -10.03 3.19 1.51
N SER A 253 -9.26 4.27 1.40
CA SER A 253 -9.08 5.20 2.51
C SER A 253 -10.23 6.22 2.58
N THR A 254 -10.38 6.87 3.75
CA THR A 254 -11.35 7.96 3.93
C THR A 254 -11.12 9.12 2.95
N THR A 255 -9.87 9.46 2.66
CA THR A 255 -9.52 10.53 1.69
C THR A 255 -9.87 10.10 0.28
N GLN A 256 -9.54 8.88 -0.11
CA GLN A 256 -9.90 8.33 -1.42
C GLN A 256 -11.42 8.27 -1.62
N ALA A 257 -12.17 7.87 -0.58
CA ALA A 257 -13.64 7.89 -0.62
C ALA A 257 -14.19 9.31 -0.86
N LYS A 258 -13.64 10.32 -0.17
CA LYS A 258 -14.01 11.73 -0.38
C LYS A 258 -13.67 12.20 -1.80
N LEU A 259 -12.52 11.79 -2.34
CA LEU A 259 -12.13 12.11 -3.72
C LEU A 259 -13.12 11.51 -4.73
N ILE A 260 -13.49 10.22 -4.59
CA ILE A 260 -14.51 9.60 -5.43
C ILE A 260 -15.82 10.40 -5.34
N MET A 261 -16.28 10.70 -4.13
CA MET A 261 -17.56 11.39 -3.93
C MET A 261 -17.55 12.83 -4.44
N SER A 262 -16.38 13.51 -4.43
CA SER A 262 -16.24 14.86 -5.00
C SER A 262 -16.42 14.93 -6.53
N LEU A 263 -16.24 13.79 -7.22
CA LEU A 263 -16.50 13.66 -8.65
C LEU A 263 -18.00 13.57 -9.00
N ASN A 264 -18.87 13.52 -7.99
CA ASN A 264 -20.33 13.38 -8.18
C ASN A 264 -20.71 12.17 -9.04
N PRO A 265 -20.17 10.95 -8.79
CA PRO A 265 -20.38 9.80 -9.67
C PRO A 265 -21.85 9.36 -9.70
N LYS A 266 -22.30 8.87 -10.85
CA LYS A 266 -23.61 8.21 -11.00
C LYS A 266 -23.55 6.79 -10.47
N ARG A 267 -22.41 6.14 -10.68
CA ARG A 267 -22.15 4.74 -10.31
C ARG A 267 -20.68 4.57 -9.92
N VAL A 268 -20.42 3.68 -9.00
CA VAL A 268 -19.06 3.21 -8.66
C VAL A 268 -19.04 1.69 -8.77
N THR A 269 -18.13 1.16 -9.59
CA THR A 269 -17.97 -0.28 -9.80
C THR A 269 -16.60 -0.72 -9.31
N PHE A 270 -16.55 -1.54 -8.26
CA PHE A 270 -15.33 -2.13 -7.75
C PHE A 270 -14.91 -3.34 -8.58
N MET A 271 -13.73 -3.26 -9.18
CA MET A 271 -13.12 -4.29 -10.02
C MET A 271 -11.76 -4.67 -9.42
N LEU A 272 -11.79 -5.17 -8.19
CA LEU A 272 -10.60 -5.58 -7.44
C LEU A 272 -10.10 -6.94 -7.92
N ASP A 273 -8.84 -7.29 -7.57
CA ASP A 273 -8.21 -8.52 -8.02
C ASP A 273 -8.98 -9.76 -7.51
N LYS A 274 -9.01 -10.82 -8.34
CA LYS A 274 -9.65 -12.10 -8.03
C LYS A 274 -9.07 -12.71 -6.75
N SER A 275 -9.88 -13.44 -6.01
CA SER A 275 -9.55 -14.05 -4.71
C SER A 275 -9.33 -13.04 -3.56
N LEU A 276 -9.56 -11.75 -3.77
CA LEU A 276 -9.74 -10.84 -2.65
C LEU A 276 -11.11 -11.11 -2.00
N SER A 277 -11.13 -11.06 -0.66
CA SER A 277 -12.39 -11.25 0.07
C SER A 277 -13.44 -10.24 -0.39
N LEU A 278 -14.63 -10.73 -0.74
CA LEU A 278 -15.79 -9.88 -1.06
C LEU A 278 -16.17 -8.98 0.13
N GLU A 279 -15.83 -9.39 1.36
CA GLU A 279 -15.96 -8.55 2.55
C GLU A 279 -15.12 -7.26 2.46
N ASN A 280 -13.96 -7.26 1.79
CA ASN A 280 -13.21 -6.04 1.52
C ASN A 280 -13.97 -5.11 0.58
N THR A 281 -14.60 -5.66 -0.45
CA THR A 281 -15.46 -4.89 -1.38
C THR A 281 -16.65 -4.28 -0.63
N LYS A 282 -17.31 -5.05 0.22
CA LYS A 282 -18.41 -4.57 1.08
C LYS A 282 -17.95 -3.42 1.97
N ARG A 283 -16.83 -3.56 2.69
CA ARG A 283 -16.26 -2.48 3.52
C ARG A 283 -15.95 -1.22 2.72
N ASN A 284 -15.42 -1.35 1.51
CA ASN A 284 -15.14 -0.21 0.64
C ASN A 284 -16.47 0.48 0.21
N ALA A 285 -17.49 -0.29 -0.12
CA ALA A 285 -18.83 0.21 -0.45
C ALA A 285 -19.47 0.93 0.72
N ASP A 286 -19.42 0.34 1.92
CA ASP A 286 -19.97 0.94 3.14
C ASP A 286 -19.27 2.27 3.46
N LEU A 287 -17.96 2.34 3.28
CA LEU A 287 -17.23 3.59 3.44
C LEU A 287 -17.73 4.67 2.46
N LEU A 288 -17.98 4.34 1.19
CA LEU A 288 -18.58 5.28 0.23
C LEU A 288 -19.99 5.72 0.66
N LYS A 289 -20.82 4.77 1.11
CA LYS A 289 -22.18 5.06 1.59
C LYS A 289 -22.16 6.08 2.74
N THR A 290 -21.14 6.10 3.60
CA THR A 290 -21.05 7.11 4.69
C THR A 290 -20.94 8.55 4.19
N PHE A 291 -20.48 8.76 2.97
CA PHE A 291 -20.35 10.09 2.34
C PHE A 291 -21.50 10.40 1.37
N CYS A 292 -22.45 9.47 1.19
CA CYS A 292 -23.56 9.57 0.26
C CYS A 292 -24.91 9.71 1.01
N THR A 293 -25.09 10.79 1.78
CA THR A 293 -26.27 10.95 2.66
C THR A 293 -27.53 11.48 1.98
N MET A 294 -27.41 12.11 0.81
CA MET A 294 -28.53 12.85 0.19
C MET A 294 -28.94 12.37 -1.20
N ARG A 295 -28.32 11.34 -1.74
CA ARG A 295 -28.65 10.77 -3.06
C ARG A 295 -28.44 9.27 -3.07
N GLN A 296 -29.11 8.58 -3.96
CA GLN A 296 -28.79 7.19 -4.26
C GLN A 296 -27.54 7.14 -5.14
N LEU A 297 -26.48 6.49 -4.65
CA LEU A 297 -25.31 6.10 -5.40
C LEU A 297 -25.44 4.62 -5.73
N GLU A 298 -25.42 4.29 -7.00
CA GLU A 298 -25.37 2.90 -7.41
C GLU A 298 -23.94 2.38 -7.22
N ILE A 299 -23.78 1.35 -6.38
CA ILE A 299 -22.50 0.70 -6.16
C ILE A 299 -22.60 -0.72 -6.70
N ARG A 300 -21.63 -1.09 -7.52
CA ARG A 300 -21.50 -2.42 -8.12
C ARG A 300 -20.13 -3.01 -7.83
N TYR A 301 -19.99 -4.30 -8.03
CA TYR A 301 -18.75 -5.02 -7.88
C TYR A 301 -18.60 -6.13 -8.91
N TRP A 302 -17.37 -6.52 -9.21
CA TRP A 302 -17.07 -7.70 -9.98
C TRP A 302 -17.23 -8.94 -9.09
N ASN A 303 -18.24 -9.79 -9.42
CA ASN A 303 -18.41 -11.09 -8.80
C ASN A 303 -17.53 -12.11 -9.51
N TRP A 304 -16.32 -12.31 -9.01
CA TRP A 304 -15.32 -13.19 -9.58
C TRP A 304 -15.53 -14.67 -9.22
N GLU A 305 -16.45 -15.04 -8.34
CA GLU A 305 -16.63 -16.42 -7.85
C GLU A 305 -16.97 -17.40 -8.98
N ASN A 306 -17.73 -16.95 -9.96
CA ASN A 306 -18.08 -17.74 -11.14
C ASN A 306 -17.12 -17.57 -12.32
N ASN A 307 -16.09 -16.72 -12.18
CA ASN A 307 -15.11 -16.52 -13.23
C ASN A 307 -14.08 -17.66 -13.25
N ILE A 308 -14.06 -18.44 -14.33
CA ILE A 308 -13.14 -19.56 -14.55
C ILE A 308 -11.96 -19.19 -15.49
N MET A 309 -12.00 -18.01 -16.12
CA MET A 309 -11.06 -17.61 -17.17
C MET A 309 -9.76 -17.08 -16.57
N LEU A 310 -9.87 -16.28 -15.49
CA LEU A 310 -8.72 -15.65 -14.86
C LEU A 310 -8.15 -16.51 -13.73
N GLU A 311 -6.82 -16.44 -13.58
CA GLU A 311 -6.11 -17.06 -12.45
C GLU A 311 -6.38 -16.32 -11.13
N ASP A 312 -6.09 -16.93 -10.00
CA ASP A 312 -6.14 -16.29 -8.69
C ASP A 312 -5.19 -15.09 -8.63
N LYS A 313 -5.65 -14.00 -8.02
CA LYS A 313 -4.98 -12.70 -7.92
C LYS A 313 -4.81 -11.96 -9.25
N ALA A 314 -5.48 -12.40 -10.31
CA ALA A 314 -5.53 -11.64 -11.55
C ALA A 314 -6.50 -10.46 -11.42
N ALA A 315 -6.12 -9.32 -11.99
CA ALA A 315 -7.04 -8.21 -12.18
C ALA A 315 -8.01 -8.50 -13.33
N PRO A 316 -9.22 -7.93 -13.34
CA PRO A 316 -10.20 -8.10 -14.43
C PRO A 316 -9.64 -7.78 -15.82
N CYS A 317 -8.61 -6.93 -15.88
CA CYS A 317 -7.96 -6.52 -17.14
C CYS A 317 -6.60 -7.20 -17.38
N ASP A 318 -6.22 -8.24 -16.63
CA ASP A 318 -4.90 -8.88 -16.82
C ASP A 318 -4.82 -9.68 -18.12
N ASP A 319 -5.93 -10.19 -18.61
CA ASP A 319 -6.01 -10.89 -19.89
C ASP A 319 -6.35 -9.92 -21.06
N THR A 320 -7.15 -10.31 -22.01
CA THR A 320 -7.48 -9.55 -23.23
C THR A 320 -8.58 -8.51 -23.00
N LYS A 321 -8.66 -7.52 -23.90
CA LYS A 321 -9.76 -6.55 -23.91
C LYS A 321 -11.13 -7.23 -24.04
N ALA A 322 -11.24 -8.29 -24.85
CA ALA A 322 -12.50 -9.00 -25.06
C ALA A 322 -13.01 -9.69 -23.80
N GLU A 323 -12.11 -10.26 -22.98
CA GLU A 323 -12.45 -10.87 -21.69
C GLU A 323 -12.84 -9.82 -20.65
N PHE A 324 -12.14 -8.68 -20.64
CA PHE A 324 -12.53 -7.56 -19.80
C PHE A 324 -13.94 -7.04 -20.15
N GLU A 325 -14.26 -6.90 -21.43
CA GLU A 325 -15.59 -6.49 -21.91
C GLU A 325 -16.65 -7.54 -21.52
N TYR A 326 -16.32 -8.83 -21.61
CA TYR A 326 -17.21 -9.90 -21.14
C TYR A 326 -17.51 -9.79 -19.63
N ILE A 327 -16.48 -9.53 -18.81
CA ILE A 327 -16.63 -9.33 -17.36
C ILE A 327 -17.55 -8.14 -17.08
N LEU A 328 -17.35 -7.01 -17.77
CA LEU A 328 -18.17 -5.82 -17.61
C LEU A 328 -19.65 -6.07 -17.93
N GLU A 329 -19.93 -6.90 -18.94
CA GLU A 329 -21.28 -7.18 -19.39
C GLU A 329 -21.99 -8.27 -18.58
N ASN A 330 -21.25 -9.24 -18.03
CA ASN A 330 -21.84 -10.48 -17.53
C ASN A 330 -21.57 -10.78 -16.05
N GLU A 331 -20.52 -10.17 -15.44
CA GLU A 331 -20.07 -10.53 -14.10
C GLU A 331 -20.08 -9.36 -13.11
N ILE A 332 -20.72 -8.24 -13.48
CA ILE A 332 -20.89 -7.08 -12.59
C ILE A 332 -22.25 -7.12 -11.92
N GLU A 333 -22.24 -7.16 -10.59
CA GLU A 333 -23.42 -7.25 -9.76
C GLU A 333 -23.62 -6.02 -8.86
N PRO A 334 -24.89 -5.73 -8.46
CA PRO A 334 -25.16 -4.73 -7.45
C PRO A 334 -24.59 -5.15 -6.09
N ILE A 335 -24.10 -4.20 -5.29
CA ILE A 335 -23.50 -4.50 -3.97
C ILE A 335 -24.51 -5.07 -2.98
N GLU A 336 -25.79 -4.81 -3.17
CA GLU A 336 -26.90 -5.34 -2.36
C GLU A 336 -26.91 -6.87 -2.35
N ASN A 337 -26.50 -7.53 -3.43
CA ASN A 337 -26.43 -9.00 -3.50
C ASN A 337 -25.48 -9.57 -2.44
N LEU A 338 -24.36 -8.89 -2.13
CA LEU A 338 -23.44 -9.28 -1.04
C LEU A 338 -24.04 -9.13 0.36
N GLU A 339 -25.08 -8.31 0.52
CA GLU A 339 -25.73 -8.06 1.81
C GLU A 339 -26.80 -9.13 2.10
N GLU A 340 -27.37 -9.75 1.08
CA GLU A 340 -28.42 -10.78 1.19
C GLU A 340 -27.87 -12.18 1.49
N GLU A 341 -26.62 -12.49 1.14
CA GLU A 341 -26.00 -13.80 1.37
C GLU A 341 -25.62 -14.07 2.83
N GLU A 342 -25.64 -13.06 3.70
CA GLU A 342 -25.29 -13.18 5.14
C GLU A 342 -26.53 -13.44 6.04
N ILE A 343 -27.76 -13.58 5.50
CA ILE A 343 -29.00 -13.85 6.24
C ILE A 343 -29.39 -15.33 6.10
#